data_b95fba222e411a7ac0951218f359a6a8
#
_entry.id   b95fba222e411a7ac0951218f359a6a8
#
_cell.length_a   1.000
_cell.length_b   1.000
_cell.length_c   1.000
_cell.angle_alpha   90.00
_cell.angle_beta   90.00
_cell.angle_gamma   90.00
#
_symmetry.space_group_name_H-M   'P 1'
#
loop_
_entity.id
_entity.type
_entity.pdbx_description
1 polymer ?
#
loop_
_entity_poly.entity_id
_entity_poly.type
_entity_poly.pdbx_seq_one_letter_code
_entity_poly.pdbx_strand_id
1 'polypeptide(L)'
;IIRYILEALNKVHDHSPIVMKLSSNIPIGSGLGSSAAVTVATLAALYRFHNIRFNKKSLAHDAHMVEQAVQGIASPLDTLVSTYGGLVYLSRNKKVEHFKVNFNAPFVVGYTNKHGNTGKMVKDVRLLKNRNPKIINPVIGAMGQLTNYAKQAILKRDFDKIGELMNLNHGFLDVLGVNTLELSRMVYTARECGAIGSKITGAGGGGSIIALCPNSVDEVARGIAAEDNVLKIRFTRKGVSSRVY
;
A
#
# COMPACT_ATOMS: atom_id res chain seq x y z
N ILE A 1 -13.19 5.22 -7.29
CA ILE A 1 -12.39 5.02 -8.52
C ILE A 1 -12.74 6.07 -9.57
N ILE A 2 -14.01 6.29 -9.93
CA ILE A 2 -14.41 7.24 -10.98
C ILE A 2 -13.80 8.63 -10.78
N ARG A 3 -13.78 9.17 -9.58
CA ARG A 3 -13.18 10.50 -9.30
C ARG A 3 -11.72 10.60 -9.71
N TYR A 4 -10.95 9.53 -9.55
CA TYR A 4 -9.53 9.51 -9.95
C TYR A 4 -9.37 9.52 -11.46
N ILE A 5 -10.27 8.83 -12.19
CA ILE A 5 -10.29 8.82 -13.65
C ILE A 5 -10.66 10.21 -14.18
N LEU A 6 -11.71 10.82 -13.62
CA LEU A 6 -12.13 12.17 -14.00
C LEU A 6 -11.03 13.21 -13.73
N GLU A 7 -10.36 13.13 -12.59
CA GLU A 7 -9.27 14.04 -12.26
C GLU A 7 -8.04 13.81 -13.16
N ALA A 8 -7.79 12.56 -13.57
CA ALA A 8 -6.75 12.27 -14.55
C ALA A 8 -7.08 12.83 -15.95
N LEU A 9 -8.35 12.81 -16.36
CA LEU A 9 -8.83 13.46 -17.58
C LEU A 9 -8.64 14.98 -17.50
N ASN A 10 -9.04 15.60 -16.40
CA ASN A 10 -8.82 17.03 -16.16
C ASN A 10 -7.34 17.40 -16.26
N LYS A 11 -6.45 16.54 -15.76
CA LYS A 11 -5.00 16.76 -15.78
C LYS A 11 -4.43 16.83 -17.20
N VAL A 12 -5.00 16.09 -18.14
CA VAL A 12 -4.57 16.13 -19.56
C VAL A 12 -5.41 17.11 -20.40
N HIS A 13 -6.33 17.85 -19.78
CA HIS A 13 -7.24 18.79 -20.46
C HIS A 13 -8.02 18.14 -21.62
N ASP A 14 -8.38 16.87 -21.45
CA ASP A 14 -9.10 16.13 -22.47
C ASP A 14 -10.61 16.26 -22.26
N HIS A 15 -11.27 16.79 -23.27
CA HIS A 15 -12.72 16.91 -23.35
C HIS A 15 -13.30 16.11 -24.52
N SER A 16 -12.48 15.26 -25.16
CA SER A 16 -12.89 14.42 -26.27
C SER A 16 -13.79 13.28 -25.80
N PRO A 17 -14.79 12.84 -26.59
CA PRO A 17 -15.55 11.65 -26.27
C PRO A 17 -14.66 10.39 -26.39
N ILE A 18 -14.30 9.82 -25.28
CA ILE A 18 -13.49 8.60 -25.19
C ILE A 18 -14.23 7.48 -24.47
N VAL A 19 -13.98 6.24 -24.86
CA VAL A 19 -14.45 5.05 -24.14
C VAL A 19 -13.25 4.43 -23.44
N MET A 20 -13.33 4.35 -22.11
CA MET A 20 -12.29 3.73 -21.29
C MET A 20 -12.84 2.47 -20.63
N LYS A 21 -12.15 1.33 -20.83
CA LYS A 21 -12.45 0.07 -20.13
C LYS A 21 -11.40 -0.13 -19.03
N LEU A 22 -11.88 -0.26 -17.79
CA LEU A 22 -11.04 -0.56 -16.64
C LEU A 22 -11.34 -1.99 -16.16
N SER A 23 -10.30 -2.79 -15.97
CA SER A 23 -10.37 -4.10 -15.31
C SER A 23 -9.35 -4.15 -14.18
N SER A 24 -9.75 -4.65 -13.00
CA SER A 24 -8.89 -4.73 -11.83
C SER A 24 -9.15 -6.01 -11.04
N ASN A 25 -8.06 -6.68 -10.67
CA ASN A 25 -8.09 -7.80 -9.72
C ASN A 25 -7.79 -7.34 -8.28
N ILE A 26 -7.51 -6.04 -8.08
CA ILE A 26 -7.26 -5.48 -6.76
C ILE A 26 -8.61 -5.09 -6.15
N PRO A 27 -8.97 -5.60 -4.96
CA PRO A 27 -10.20 -5.20 -4.29
C PRO A 27 -10.23 -3.71 -4.01
N ILE A 28 -11.33 -3.05 -4.39
CA ILE A 28 -11.47 -1.60 -4.21
C ILE A 28 -11.60 -1.27 -2.72
N GLY A 29 -10.85 -0.27 -2.25
CA GLY A 29 -10.93 0.19 -0.85
C GLY A 29 -10.26 -0.74 0.16
N SER A 30 -9.58 -1.78 -0.29
CA SER A 30 -8.88 -2.74 0.57
C SER A 30 -7.58 -2.20 1.22
N GLY A 31 -7.14 -0.99 0.89
CA GLY A 31 -5.86 -0.47 1.38
C GLY A 31 -4.62 -1.04 0.66
N LEU A 32 -4.83 -1.67 -0.50
CA LEU A 32 -3.77 -2.25 -1.34
C LEU A 32 -3.30 -1.31 -2.47
N GLY A 33 -3.53 0.00 -2.35
CA GLY A 33 -3.10 0.97 -3.35
C GLY A 33 -3.90 0.93 -4.66
N SER A 34 -5.16 0.43 -4.65
CA SER A 34 -5.99 0.31 -5.86
C SER A 34 -6.24 1.66 -6.53
N SER A 35 -6.42 2.75 -5.78
CA SER A 35 -6.57 4.11 -6.33
C SER A 35 -5.34 4.56 -7.10
N ALA A 36 -4.16 4.40 -6.51
CA ALA A 36 -2.90 4.74 -7.15
C ALA A 36 -2.64 3.91 -8.41
N ALA A 37 -2.94 2.61 -8.37
CA ALA A 37 -2.79 1.74 -9.53
C ALA A 37 -3.70 2.19 -10.70
N VAL A 38 -4.97 2.50 -10.41
CA VAL A 38 -5.91 3.02 -11.41
C VAL A 38 -5.45 4.38 -11.93
N THR A 39 -5.05 5.30 -11.06
CA THR A 39 -4.60 6.64 -11.45
C THR A 39 -3.39 6.57 -12.38
N VAL A 40 -2.37 5.78 -12.00
CA VAL A 40 -1.16 5.59 -12.80
C VAL A 40 -1.48 4.95 -14.16
N ALA A 41 -2.33 3.91 -14.18
CA ALA A 41 -2.72 3.23 -15.42
C ALA A 41 -3.51 4.17 -16.33
N THR A 42 -4.46 4.93 -15.78
CA THR A 42 -5.26 5.91 -16.53
C THR A 42 -4.39 7.00 -17.15
N LEU A 43 -3.52 7.64 -16.37
CA LEU A 43 -2.63 8.67 -16.88
C LEU A 43 -1.67 8.13 -17.94
N ALA A 44 -1.11 6.93 -17.74
CA ALA A 44 -0.23 6.31 -18.74
C ALA A 44 -0.97 6.04 -20.07
N ALA A 45 -2.23 5.58 -20.00
CA ALA A 45 -3.07 5.36 -21.17
C ALA A 45 -3.42 6.68 -21.88
N LEU A 46 -3.85 7.70 -21.13
CA LEU A 46 -4.17 9.03 -21.66
C LEU A 46 -2.96 9.71 -22.32
N TYR A 47 -1.79 9.66 -21.68
CA TYR A 47 -0.57 10.22 -22.24
C TYR A 47 -0.19 9.54 -23.55
N ARG A 48 -0.37 8.22 -23.65
CA ARG A 48 -0.16 7.50 -24.92
C ARG A 48 -1.19 7.87 -25.97
N PHE A 49 -2.45 7.93 -25.59
CA PHE A 49 -3.56 8.28 -26.50
C PHE A 49 -3.35 9.67 -27.12
N HIS A 50 -2.95 10.66 -26.33
CA HIS A 50 -2.71 12.03 -26.76
C HIS A 50 -1.28 12.29 -27.25
N ASN A 51 -0.45 11.26 -27.42
CA ASN A 51 0.96 11.40 -27.82
C ASN A 51 1.79 12.32 -26.90
N ILE A 52 1.40 12.42 -25.62
CA ILE A 52 2.12 13.18 -24.61
C ILE A 52 3.35 12.39 -24.18
N ARG A 53 4.54 12.99 -24.31
CA ARG A 53 5.79 12.37 -23.85
C ARG A 53 5.85 12.39 -22.32
N PHE A 54 6.12 11.25 -21.73
CA PHE A 54 6.30 11.12 -20.30
C PHE A 54 7.41 10.13 -19.95
N ASN A 55 7.93 10.26 -18.74
CA ASN A 55 8.81 9.28 -18.11
C ASN A 55 8.19 8.83 -16.78
N LYS A 56 8.78 7.80 -16.14
CA LYS A 56 8.26 7.28 -14.88
C LYS A 56 8.22 8.34 -13.76
N LYS A 57 9.17 9.28 -13.75
CA LYS A 57 9.22 10.33 -12.71
C LYS A 57 8.06 11.31 -12.86
N SER A 58 7.82 11.82 -14.08
CA SER A 58 6.68 12.72 -14.34
C SER A 58 5.35 12.00 -14.09
N LEU A 59 5.19 10.76 -14.57
CA LEU A 59 3.97 9.98 -14.38
C LEU A 59 3.66 9.76 -12.91
N ALA A 60 4.64 9.36 -12.08
CA ALA A 60 4.43 9.18 -10.65
C ALA A 60 4.06 10.49 -9.94
N HIS A 61 4.68 11.61 -10.35
CA HIS A 61 4.36 12.93 -9.83
C HIS A 61 2.92 13.33 -10.16
N ASP A 62 2.53 13.22 -11.44
CA ASP A 62 1.19 13.59 -11.89
C ASP A 62 0.12 12.71 -11.26
N ALA A 63 0.38 11.41 -11.12
CA ALA A 63 -0.51 10.50 -10.41
C ALA A 63 -0.67 10.89 -8.93
N HIS A 64 0.40 11.31 -8.27
CA HIS A 64 0.34 11.80 -6.91
C HIS A 64 -0.48 13.10 -6.80
N MET A 65 -0.35 14.01 -7.75
CA MET A 65 -1.17 15.25 -7.79
C MET A 65 -2.66 14.93 -7.94
N VAL A 66 -3.02 13.96 -8.81
CA VAL A 66 -4.40 13.48 -8.94
C VAL A 66 -4.92 12.90 -7.62
N GLU A 67 -4.12 12.06 -6.93
CA GLU A 67 -4.52 11.53 -5.63
C GLU A 67 -4.73 12.63 -4.59
N GLN A 68 -3.85 13.63 -4.54
CA GLN A 68 -3.99 14.77 -3.64
C GLN A 68 -5.25 15.59 -3.94
N ALA A 69 -5.58 15.82 -5.21
CA ALA A 69 -6.79 16.55 -5.62
C ALA A 69 -8.06 15.80 -5.16
N VAL A 70 -8.07 14.46 -5.25
CA VAL A 70 -9.24 13.65 -4.88
C VAL A 70 -9.36 13.44 -3.36
N GLN A 71 -8.24 13.23 -2.65
CA GLN A 71 -8.23 12.84 -1.23
C GLN A 71 -7.89 13.99 -0.27
N GLY A 72 -7.33 15.10 -0.77
CA GLY A 72 -6.80 16.20 0.02
C GLY A 72 -5.42 15.92 0.61
N ILE A 73 -5.19 14.75 1.17
CA ILE A 73 -3.91 14.30 1.73
C ILE A 73 -3.60 12.91 1.17
N ALA A 74 -2.50 12.77 0.45
CA ALA A 74 -2.04 11.49 -0.10
C ALA A 74 -0.53 11.35 0.10
N SER A 75 -0.08 10.11 0.36
CA SER A 75 1.34 9.76 0.33
C SER A 75 1.77 9.48 -1.11
N PRO A 76 2.97 9.90 -1.54
CA PRO A 76 3.46 9.56 -2.88
C PRO A 76 3.87 8.08 -3.01
N LEU A 77 3.85 7.30 -1.92
CA LEU A 77 4.40 5.95 -1.90
C LEU A 77 3.67 5.01 -2.86
N ASP A 78 2.33 5.01 -2.84
CA ASP A 78 1.53 4.08 -3.64
C ASP A 78 1.64 4.38 -5.13
N THR A 79 1.67 5.65 -5.52
CA THR A 79 1.88 6.06 -6.93
C THR A 79 3.29 5.76 -7.41
N LEU A 80 4.30 5.91 -6.54
CA LEU A 80 5.67 5.51 -6.84
C LEU A 80 5.78 4.00 -7.06
N VAL A 81 5.23 3.18 -6.15
CA VAL A 81 5.26 1.72 -6.27
C VAL A 81 4.51 1.27 -7.51
N SER A 82 3.32 1.80 -7.79
CA SER A 82 2.53 1.47 -8.99
C SER A 82 3.26 1.83 -10.28
N THR A 83 4.00 2.95 -10.28
CA THR A 83 4.73 3.43 -11.47
C THR A 83 6.02 2.65 -11.71
N TYR A 84 6.82 2.44 -10.66
CA TYR A 84 8.15 1.86 -10.82
C TYR A 84 8.16 0.34 -10.68
N GLY A 85 7.23 -0.22 -9.90
CA GLY A 85 7.28 -1.61 -9.42
C GLY A 85 8.39 -1.79 -8.39
N GLY A 86 8.54 -3.02 -7.91
CA GLY A 86 9.59 -3.35 -6.99
C GLY A 86 9.36 -2.86 -5.57
N LEU A 87 10.44 -2.75 -4.81
CA LEU A 87 10.45 -2.20 -3.46
C LEU A 87 10.87 -0.73 -3.48
N VAL A 88 10.07 0.09 -2.82
CA VAL A 88 10.33 1.53 -2.69
C VAL A 88 10.45 1.87 -1.22
N TYR A 89 11.52 2.56 -0.88
CA TYR A 89 11.72 3.15 0.43
C TYR A 89 11.59 4.67 0.30
N LEU A 90 10.71 5.23 1.13
CA LEU A 90 10.53 6.67 1.23
C LEU A 90 11.06 7.11 2.60
N SER A 91 12.15 7.88 2.60
CA SER A 91 12.74 8.41 3.82
C SER A 91 11.92 9.57 4.39
N ARG A 92 12.18 9.93 5.65
CA ARG A 92 11.59 11.09 6.30
C ARG A 92 11.83 12.40 5.53
N ASN A 93 12.98 12.51 4.87
CA ASN A 93 13.35 13.67 4.05
C ASN A 93 12.80 13.57 2.61
N LYS A 94 11.78 12.73 2.38
CA LYS A 94 11.15 12.50 1.09
C LYS A 94 12.10 11.98 0.00
N LYS A 95 13.28 11.48 0.36
CA LYS A 95 14.17 10.79 -0.57
C LYS A 95 13.60 9.43 -0.89
N VAL A 96 13.45 9.15 -2.18
CA VAL A 96 12.94 7.89 -2.71
C VAL A 96 14.10 7.00 -3.11
N GLU A 97 14.13 5.77 -2.62
CA GLU A 97 15.10 4.76 -3.00
C GLU A 97 14.37 3.54 -3.59
N HIS A 98 14.83 3.08 -4.75
CA HIS A 98 14.31 1.88 -5.40
C HIS A 98 15.28 0.73 -5.20
N PHE A 99 14.78 -0.40 -4.69
CA PHE A 99 15.60 -1.57 -4.48
C PHE A 99 15.46 -2.56 -5.63
N LYS A 100 16.60 -2.92 -6.21
CA LYS A 100 16.71 -4.00 -7.20
C LYS A 100 17.00 -5.34 -6.54
N VAL A 101 16.32 -5.65 -5.43
CA VAL A 101 16.50 -6.94 -4.74
C VAL A 101 15.61 -7.99 -5.36
N ASN A 102 16.12 -9.21 -5.50
CA ASN A 102 15.29 -10.38 -5.79
C ASN A 102 14.63 -10.85 -4.50
N PHE A 103 13.54 -10.17 -4.13
CA PHE A 103 12.78 -10.46 -2.94
C PHE A 103 11.62 -11.39 -3.31
N ASN A 104 11.88 -12.68 -3.25
CA ASN A 104 10.88 -13.70 -3.59
C ASN A 104 10.22 -14.27 -2.34
N ALA A 105 9.76 -13.40 -1.44
CA ALA A 105 9.00 -13.81 -0.29
C ALA A 105 7.53 -13.97 -0.66
N PRO A 106 6.90 -15.08 -0.31
CA PRO A 106 5.47 -15.25 -0.47
C PRO A 106 4.71 -14.53 0.63
N PHE A 107 3.64 -13.84 0.23
CA PHE A 107 2.75 -13.16 1.13
C PHE A 107 1.31 -13.60 0.93
N VAL A 108 0.55 -13.58 2.02
CA VAL A 108 -0.89 -13.67 2.03
C VAL A 108 -1.45 -12.32 2.47
N VAL A 109 -2.47 -11.83 1.76
CA VAL A 109 -3.24 -10.65 2.13
C VAL A 109 -4.63 -11.11 2.53
N GLY A 110 -5.03 -10.80 3.77
CA GLY A 110 -6.41 -10.89 4.22
C GLY A 110 -7.07 -9.53 4.10
N TYR A 111 -8.32 -9.46 3.67
CA TYR A 111 -9.02 -8.19 3.59
C TYR A 111 -10.49 -8.30 3.98
N THR A 112 -10.96 -7.27 4.69
CA THR A 112 -12.35 -7.11 5.09
C THR A 112 -13.17 -6.44 3.99
N ASN A 113 -14.49 -6.59 4.01
CA ASN A 113 -15.39 -5.81 3.18
C ASN A 113 -15.62 -4.37 3.72
N LYS A 114 -14.97 -4.01 4.85
CA LYS A 114 -15.04 -2.68 5.44
C LYS A 114 -13.93 -1.80 4.91
N HIS A 115 -14.30 -0.68 4.31
CA HIS A 115 -13.34 0.28 3.79
C HIS A 115 -12.83 1.21 4.89
N GLY A 116 -11.52 1.24 5.10
CA GLY A 116 -10.89 2.25 5.95
C GLY A 116 -11.00 3.65 5.32
N ASN A 117 -11.40 4.63 6.11
CA ASN A 117 -11.38 6.02 5.68
C ASN A 117 -10.02 6.63 6.01
N THR A 118 -9.12 6.68 5.02
CA THR A 118 -7.74 7.19 5.18
C THR A 118 -7.72 8.60 5.80
N GLY A 119 -8.57 9.52 5.33
CA GLY A 119 -8.60 10.88 5.83
C GLY A 119 -8.99 10.94 7.31
N LYS A 120 -9.98 10.13 7.72
CA LYS A 120 -10.38 10.00 9.12
C LYS A 120 -9.23 9.44 9.98
N MET A 121 -8.61 8.34 9.55
CA MET A 121 -7.50 7.71 10.30
C MET A 121 -6.34 8.68 10.51
N VAL A 122 -5.93 9.40 9.46
CA VAL A 122 -4.87 10.41 9.56
C VAL A 122 -5.25 11.54 10.54
N LYS A 123 -6.50 11.99 10.50
CA LYS A 123 -7.01 13.01 11.43
C LYS A 123 -6.99 12.50 12.88
N ASP A 124 -7.47 11.29 13.12
CA ASP A 124 -7.56 10.70 14.46
C ASP A 124 -6.17 10.48 15.07
N VAL A 125 -5.20 9.97 14.30
CA VAL A 125 -3.80 9.85 14.73
C VAL A 125 -3.19 11.23 15.03
N ARG A 126 -3.49 12.25 14.22
CA ARG A 126 -3.02 13.62 14.50
C ARG A 126 -3.59 14.16 15.82
N LEU A 127 -4.86 13.95 16.09
CA LEU A 127 -5.50 14.34 17.34
C LEU A 127 -4.91 13.57 18.53
N LEU A 128 -4.69 12.27 18.39
CA LEU A 128 -4.05 11.45 19.42
C LEU A 128 -2.63 11.97 19.75
N LYS A 129 -1.84 12.25 18.71
CA LYS A 129 -0.51 12.83 18.84
C LYS A 129 -0.53 14.18 19.56
N ASN A 130 -1.48 15.07 19.21
CA ASN A 130 -1.59 16.40 19.83
C ASN A 130 -1.98 16.33 21.30
N ARG A 131 -2.82 15.35 21.68
CA ARG A 131 -3.22 15.13 23.07
C ARG A 131 -2.14 14.47 23.91
N ASN A 132 -1.33 13.60 23.30
CA ASN A 132 -0.33 12.78 24.01
C ASN A 132 1.05 12.85 23.34
N PRO A 133 1.64 14.05 23.13
CA PRO A 133 2.85 14.19 22.31
C PRO A 133 4.07 13.46 22.91
N LYS A 134 4.17 13.41 24.23
CA LYS A 134 5.29 12.74 24.93
C LYS A 134 5.26 11.20 24.77
N ILE A 135 4.09 10.61 24.47
CA ILE A 135 3.94 9.17 24.24
C ILE A 135 4.00 8.88 22.75
N ILE A 136 3.23 9.59 21.95
CA ILE A 136 3.04 9.25 20.53
C ILE A 136 4.24 9.65 19.65
N ASN A 137 4.96 10.74 19.98
CA ASN A 137 6.17 11.09 19.22
C ASN A 137 7.27 10.01 19.31
N PRO A 138 7.60 9.43 20.48
CA PRO A 138 8.51 8.29 20.55
C PRO A 138 8.03 7.07 19.75
N VAL A 139 6.73 6.73 19.77
CA VAL A 139 6.16 5.63 18.98
C VAL A 139 6.39 5.87 17.48
N ILE A 140 6.06 7.06 16.96
CA ILE A 140 6.29 7.41 15.55
C ILE A 140 7.80 7.39 15.23
N GLY A 141 8.64 7.85 16.16
CA GLY A 141 10.10 7.78 16.04
C GLY A 141 10.61 6.34 15.92
N ALA A 142 10.10 5.45 16.78
CA ALA A 142 10.42 4.01 16.77
C ALA A 142 9.96 3.35 15.47
N MET A 143 8.79 3.68 14.93
CA MET A 143 8.34 3.20 13.63
C MET A 143 9.29 3.61 12.48
N GLY A 144 9.84 4.83 12.55
CA GLY A 144 10.86 5.28 11.60
C GLY A 144 12.14 4.46 11.66
N GLN A 145 12.64 4.17 12.88
CA GLN A 145 13.80 3.28 13.08
C GLN A 145 13.51 1.86 12.61
N LEU A 146 12.36 1.32 12.97
CA LEU A 146 11.91 -0.01 12.53
C LEU A 146 11.92 -0.13 11.00
N THR A 147 11.48 0.91 10.29
CA THR A 147 11.50 0.94 8.82
C THR A 147 12.95 0.87 8.28
N ASN A 148 13.91 1.50 8.93
CA ASN A 148 15.33 1.40 8.57
C ASN A 148 15.89 -0.02 8.81
N TYR A 149 15.54 -0.67 9.92
CA TYR A 149 15.92 -2.06 10.16
C TYR A 149 15.27 -3.01 9.16
N ALA A 150 14.00 -2.80 8.84
CA ALA A 150 13.30 -3.60 7.82
C ALA A 150 13.97 -3.46 6.43
N LYS A 151 14.40 -2.26 6.06
CA LYS A 151 15.20 -2.03 4.85
C LYS A 151 16.45 -2.91 4.84
N GLN A 152 17.22 -2.96 5.93
CA GLN A 152 18.44 -3.78 6.02
C GLN A 152 18.13 -5.27 5.98
N ALA A 153 17.09 -5.72 6.69
CA ALA A 153 16.64 -7.12 6.68
C ALA A 153 16.20 -7.56 5.29
N ILE A 154 15.48 -6.72 4.55
CA ILE A 154 15.07 -6.98 3.16
C ILE A 154 16.29 -7.13 2.25
N LEU A 155 17.31 -6.24 2.37
CA LEU A 155 18.54 -6.32 1.59
C LEU A 155 19.32 -7.61 1.85
N LYS A 156 19.29 -8.09 3.09
CA LYS A 156 19.94 -9.35 3.53
C LYS A 156 19.06 -10.59 3.27
N ARG A 157 17.80 -10.42 2.90
CA ARG A 157 16.78 -11.49 2.78
C ARG A 157 16.57 -12.24 4.10
N ASP A 158 16.69 -11.56 5.21
CA ASP A 158 16.46 -12.09 6.54
C ASP A 158 14.95 -12.07 6.83
N PHE A 159 14.27 -13.17 6.45
CA PHE A 159 12.81 -13.27 6.57
C PHE A 159 12.36 -13.30 8.02
N ASP A 160 13.11 -13.93 8.91
CA ASP A 160 12.78 -14.00 10.33
C ASP A 160 12.78 -12.60 10.95
N LYS A 161 13.83 -11.82 10.64
CA LYS A 161 13.90 -10.42 11.09
C LYS A 161 12.80 -9.56 10.47
N ILE A 162 12.45 -9.76 9.20
CA ILE A 162 11.33 -9.04 8.57
C ILE A 162 10.03 -9.38 9.30
N GLY A 163 9.77 -10.66 9.60
CA GLY A 163 8.59 -11.10 10.33
C GLY A 163 8.49 -10.48 11.72
N GLU A 164 9.58 -10.51 12.50
CA GLU A 164 9.67 -9.84 13.80
C GLU A 164 9.32 -8.35 13.70
N LEU A 165 9.93 -7.64 12.75
CA LEU A 165 9.68 -6.21 12.54
C LEU A 165 8.25 -5.91 12.06
N MET A 166 7.63 -6.80 11.28
CA MET A 166 6.21 -6.70 10.94
C MET A 166 5.33 -6.79 12.17
N ASN A 167 5.62 -7.73 13.08
CA ASN A 167 4.87 -7.93 14.32
C ASN A 167 5.01 -6.73 15.27
N LEU A 168 6.22 -6.19 15.45
CA LEU A 168 6.46 -4.95 16.19
C LEU A 168 5.70 -3.76 15.59
N ASN A 169 5.72 -3.62 14.27
CA ASN A 169 5.00 -2.55 13.59
C ASN A 169 3.49 -2.65 13.79
N HIS A 170 2.94 -3.85 13.81
CA HIS A 170 1.52 -4.05 14.10
C HIS A 170 1.15 -3.53 15.50
N GLY A 171 1.96 -3.82 16.52
CA GLY A 171 1.77 -3.28 17.87
C GLY A 171 1.79 -1.74 17.90
N PHE A 172 2.69 -1.10 17.15
CA PHE A 172 2.69 0.36 17.03
C PHE A 172 1.43 0.90 16.33
N LEU A 173 0.92 0.21 15.31
CA LEU A 173 -0.32 0.59 14.65
C LEU A 173 -1.52 0.45 15.57
N ASP A 174 -1.51 -0.53 16.46
CA ASP A 174 -2.53 -0.70 17.51
C ASP A 174 -2.48 0.46 18.52
N VAL A 175 -1.30 0.82 19.01
CA VAL A 175 -1.10 1.99 19.89
C VAL A 175 -1.60 3.29 19.23
N LEU A 176 -1.47 3.42 17.91
CA LEU A 176 -1.98 4.58 17.18
C LEU A 176 -3.51 4.57 16.98
N GLY A 177 -4.20 3.50 17.40
CA GLY A 177 -5.66 3.39 17.33
C GLY A 177 -6.20 3.17 15.91
N VAL A 178 -5.37 2.68 14.98
CA VAL A 178 -5.79 2.39 13.61
C VAL A 178 -6.14 0.93 13.38
N ASN A 179 -6.02 0.11 14.41
CA ASN A 179 -6.41 -1.29 14.39
C ASN A 179 -7.93 -1.45 14.61
N THR A 180 -8.49 -2.57 14.20
CA THR A 180 -9.87 -2.99 14.48
C THR A 180 -9.90 -4.45 14.92
N LEU A 181 -11.02 -4.87 15.51
CA LEU A 181 -11.17 -6.26 15.95
C LEU A 181 -11.02 -7.24 14.77
N GLU A 182 -11.59 -6.92 13.62
CA GLU A 182 -11.50 -7.75 12.42
C GLU A 182 -10.05 -7.87 11.93
N LEU A 183 -9.31 -6.74 11.86
CA LEU A 183 -7.90 -6.74 11.50
C LEU A 183 -7.05 -7.52 12.49
N SER A 184 -7.33 -7.38 13.80
CA SER A 184 -6.67 -8.18 14.85
C SER A 184 -6.90 -9.67 14.64
N ARG A 185 -8.15 -10.10 14.43
CA ARG A 185 -8.47 -11.52 14.18
C ARG A 185 -7.65 -12.06 13.01
N MET A 186 -7.68 -11.42 11.87
CA MET A 186 -6.89 -11.84 10.70
C MET A 186 -5.39 -11.90 10.99
N VAL A 187 -4.83 -10.90 11.72
CA VAL A 187 -3.40 -10.87 12.07
C VAL A 187 -3.03 -12.06 12.95
N TYR A 188 -3.82 -12.38 13.98
CA TYR A 188 -3.54 -13.50 14.87
C TYR A 188 -3.81 -14.84 14.20
N THR A 189 -4.91 -14.98 13.45
CA THR A 189 -5.16 -16.18 12.63
C THR A 189 -4.00 -16.46 11.68
N ALA A 190 -3.47 -15.44 11.01
CA ALA A 190 -2.31 -15.61 10.13
C ALA A 190 -1.09 -16.17 10.87
N ARG A 191 -0.81 -15.67 12.09
CA ARG A 191 0.32 -16.14 12.91
C ARG A 191 0.11 -17.56 13.43
N GLU A 192 -1.09 -17.88 13.91
CA GLU A 192 -1.46 -19.22 14.37
C GLU A 192 -1.37 -20.26 13.25
N CYS A 193 -1.66 -19.86 12.00
CA CYS A 193 -1.51 -20.68 10.80
C CYS A 193 -0.08 -20.71 10.22
N GLY A 194 0.92 -20.12 10.92
CA GLY A 194 2.34 -20.23 10.57
C GLY A 194 2.94 -19.05 9.81
N ALA A 195 2.27 -17.91 9.73
CA ALA A 195 2.92 -16.69 9.25
C ALA A 195 3.99 -16.23 10.26
N ILE A 196 5.21 -16.01 9.79
CA ILE A 196 6.31 -15.53 10.65
C ILE A 196 6.16 -14.05 11.05
N GLY A 197 5.35 -13.30 10.31
CA GLY A 197 4.99 -11.92 10.63
C GLY A 197 3.74 -11.49 9.91
N SER A 198 2.90 -10.71 10.60
CA SER A 198 1.68 -10.16 10.03
C SER A 198 1.35 -8.79 10.61
N LYS A 199 0.78 -7.92 9.78
CA LYS A 199 0.44 -6.55 10.17
C LYS A 199 -0.61 -5.93 9.28
N ILE A 200 -1.25 -4.88 9.78
CA ILE A 200 -2.11 -4.01 8.98
C ILE A 200 -1.31 -3.40 7.82
N THR A 201 -1.93 -3.31 6.65
CA THR A 201 -1.45 -2.52 5.51
C THR A 201 -2.43 -1.40 5.17
N GLY A 202 -1.92 -0.31 4.60
CA GLY A 202 -2.71 0.90 4.38
C GLY A 202 -2.93 1.74 5.64
N ALA A 203 -3.99 2.52 5.68
CA ALA A 203 -4.28 3.46 6.76
C ALA A 203 -4.87 2.83 8.02
N GLY A 204 -5.34 1.60 7.96
CA GLY A 204 -6.11 0.96 9.04
C GLY A 204 -7.57 1.41 9.08
N GLY A 205 -8.25 1.11 10.20
CA GLY A 205 -9.69 1.38 10.35
C GLY A 205 -10.59 0.48 9.50
N GLY A 206 -10.10 -0.64 9.05
CA GLY A 206 -10.61 -1.58 8.05
C GLY A 206 -9.56 -1.84 6.96
N GLY A 207 -9.97 -2.45 5.85
CA GLY A 207 -9.07 -2.77 4.73
C GLY A 207 -8.36 -4.11 4.92
N SER A 208 -7.04 -4.14 4.91
CA SER A 208 -6.28 -5.39 4.78
C SER A 208 -5.16 -5.55 5.80
N ILE A 209 -4.76 -6.80 5.95
CA ILE A 209 -3.50 -7.21 6.55
C ILE A 209 -2.57 -7.79 5.49
N ILE A 210 -1.27 -7.81 5.80
CA ILE A 210 -0.28 -8.56 5.03
C ILE A 210 0.46 -9.51 5.96
N ALA A 211 0.60 -10.77 5.55
CA ALA A 211 1.27 -11.83 6.29
C ALA A 211 2.42 -12.41 5.48
N LEU A 212 3.59 -12.54 6.07
CA LEU A 212 4.78 -13.14 5.47
C LEU A 212 4.81 -14.63 5.79
N CYS A 213 4.76 -15.46 4.75
CA CYS A 213 4.52 -16.89 4.85
C CYS A 213 5.56 -17.70 4.05
N PRO A 214 6.84 -17.76 4.44
CA PRO A 214 7.85 -18.48 3.67
C PRO A 214 7.51 -19.95 3.39
N ASN A 215 6.87 -20.63 4.36
CA ASN A 215 6.61 -22.06 4.34
C ASN A 215 5.13 -22.44 4.55
N SER A 216 4.22 -21.48 4.71
CA SER A 216 2.83 -21.72 5.19
C SER A 216 1.78 -20.93 4.41
N VAL A 217 1.99 -20.64 3.13
CA VAL A 217 1.07 -19.81 2.32
C VAL A 217 -0.34 -20.40 2.27
N ASP A 218 -0.44 -21.73 2.09
CA ASP A 218 -1.73 -22.40 1.92
C ASP A 218 -2.49 -22.52 3.24
N GLU A 219 -1.78 -22.77 4.33
CA GLU A 219 -2.33 -22.85 5.70
C GLU A 219 -2.86 -21.49 6.12
N VAL A 220 -2.06 -20.44 5.97
CA VAL A 220 -2.44 -19.05 6.30
C VAL A 220 -3.61 -18.59 5.44
N ALA A 221 -3.58 -18.88 4.14
CA ALA A 221 -4.66 -18.52 3.25
C ALA A 221 -5.98 -19.22 3.62
N ARG A 222 -5.95 -20.52 3.96
CA ARG A 222 -7.13 -21.27 4.43
C ARG A 222 -7.66 -20.74 5.75
N GLY A 223 -6.77 -20.46 6.72
CA GLY A 223 -7.17 -19.92 8.02
C GLY A 223 -7.90 -18.60 7.90
N ILE A 224 -7.35 -17.66 7.12
CA ILE A 224 -8.01 -16.35 6.89
C ILE A 224 -9.30 -16.51 6.08
N ALA A 225 -9.31 -17.38 5.06
CA ALA A 225 -10.47 -17.56 4.18
C ALA A 225 -11.70 -18.17 4.89
N ALA A 226 -11.54 -18.69 6.10
CA ALA A 226 -12.65 -19.19 6.90
C ALA A 226 -13.63 -18.08 7.35
N GLU A 227 -13.17 -16.85 7.52
CA GLU A 227 -13.97 -15.72 8.00
C GLU A 227 -13.88 -14.48 7.11
N ASP A 228 -12.80 -14.33 6.31
CA ASP A 228 -12.48 -13.14 5.54
C ASP A 228 -12.03 -13.46 4.11
N ASN A 229 -11.91 -12.43 3.28
CA ASN A 229 -11.39 -12.59 1.92
C ASN A 229 -9.86 -12.68 1.92
N VAL A 230 -9.30 -13.44 0.99
CA VAL A 230 -7.85 -13.71 0.93
C VAL A 230 -7.30 -13.60 -0.49
N LEU A 231 -6.06 -13.12 -0.60
CA LEU A 231 -5.26 -13.12 -1.83
C LEU A 231 -3.86 -13.66 -1.52
N LYS A 232 -3.40 -14.63 -2.32
CA LYS A 232 -1.99 -15.02 -2.35
C LYS A 232 -1.26 -14.10 -3.31
N ILE A 233 -0.26 -13.37 -2.83
CA ILE A 233 0.46 -12.39 -3.64
C ILE A 233 1.94 -12.72 -3.72
N ARG A 234 2.54 -12.31 -4.83
CA ARG A 234 3.99 -12.36 -5.02
C ARG A 234 4.50 -10.97 -5.37
N PHE A 235 5.71 -10.71 -4.94
CA PHE A 235 6.42 -9.51 -5.28
C PHE A 235 6.69 -9.42 -6.78
N THR A 236 6.44 -8.26 -7.39
CA THR A 236 6.77 -7.99 -8.80
C THR A 236 7.71 -6.81 -8.92
N ARG A 237 8.67 -6.89 -9.85
CA ARG A 237 9.56 -5.79 -10.21
C ARG A 237 8.97 -4.89 -11.30
N LYS A 238 7.88 -5.31 -11.92
CA LYS A 238 7.25 -4.59 -13.03
C LYS A 238 6.28 -3.56 -12.48
N GLY A 239 6.50 -2.30 -12.79
CA GLY A 239 5.54 -1.23 -12.60
C GLY A 239 4.65 -1.07 -13.82
N VAL A 240 4.12 0.15 -14.01
CA VAL A 240 3.26 0.47 -15.15
C VAL A 240 3.94 0.17 -16.48
N SER A 241 3.15 -0.38 -17.40
CA SER A 241 3.51 -0.49 -18.82
C SER A 241 2.34 -0.01 -19.67
N SER A 242 2.62 0.63 -20.79
CA SER A 242 1.62 1.11 -21.76
C SER A 242 2.04 0.73 -23.17
N ARG A 243 1.08 0.29 -23.99
CA ARG A 243 1.28 -0.04 -25.41
C ARG A 243 0.19 0.64 -26.23
N VAL A 244 0.50 1.00 -27.48
CA VAL A 244 -0.46 1.39 -28.49
C VAL A 244 -0.60 0.18 -29.41
N TYR A 245 -1.80 -0.16 -29.78
CA TYR A 245 -2.11 -1.25 -30.72
C TYR A 245 -2.56 -0.66 -32.04
#